data_3d9a9a5899ea870d34aea4cd16e480e3
#
_entry.id   3d9a9a5899ea870d34aea4cd16e480e3
#
_cell.length_a   1.000
_cell.length_b   1.000
_cell.length_c   1.000
_cell.angle_alpha   90.00
_cell.angle_beta   90.00
_cell.angle_gamma   90.00
#
_symmetry.space_group_name_H-M   'P 1'
#
loop_
_entity.id
_entity.type
_entity.pdbx_description
1 polymer ?
#
loop_
_entity_poly.entity_id
_entity_poly.type
_entity_poly.pdbx_seq_one_letter_code
_entity_poly.pdbx_strand_id
1 'polypeptide(L)'
;MVREITVIPAEGGWAVRSDGFVGDMMFLSGAKAERAAQRLADAMARSGESAEIRILLRDGAVAGRFLRPAEPRVISDDRSPEEPRS
;
A
#
# COMPACT_ATOMS: atom_id res chain seq x y z
N MET A 1 12.35 -5.65 3.58
CA MET A 1 11.96 -4.43 4.27
C MET A 1 10.50 -4.13 3.98
N VAL A 2 9.77 -3.69 4.99
CA VAL A 2 8.34 -3.38 4.84
C VAL A 2 8.18 -1.88 4.69
N ARG A 3 7.48 -1.45 3.65
CA ARG A 3 7.14 -0.05 3.42
C ARG A 3 5.88 0.27 4.22
N GLU A 4 5.82 1.47 4.77
CA GLU A 4 4.66 1.87 5.57
C GLU A 4 3.82 2.89 4.83
N ILE A 5 2.52 2.67 4.87
CA ILE A 5 1.52 3.58 4.34
C ILE A 5 0.56 3.88 5.48
N THR A 6 0.37 5.16 5.79
CA THR A 6 -0.47 5.57 6.91
C THR A 6 -1.65 6.36 6.40
N VAL A 7 -2.86 5.98 6.83
CA VAL A 7 -4.09 6.70 6.56
C VAL A 7 -4.49 7.39 7.85
N ILE A 8 -4.52 8.73 7.85
CA ILE A 8 -4.78 9.50 9.05
C ILE A 8 -5.89 10.51 8.79
N PRO A 9 -6.71 10.80 9.82
CA PRO A 9 -7.66 11.91 9.71
C PRO A 9 -6.88 13.22 9.59
N ALA A 10 -7.38 14.10 8.75
CA ALA A 10 -6.80 15.42 8.56
C ALA A 10 -7.91 16.42 8.54
N GLU A 11 -7.55 17.70 8.68
CA GLU A 11 -8.55 18.75 8.65
C GLU A 11 -9.24 18.74 7.29
N GLY A 12 -10.57 18.60 7.31
CA GLY A 12 -11.36 18.57 6.09
C GLY A 12 -11.38 17.24 5.37
N GLY A 13 -10.79 16.18 5.93
CA GLY A 13 -10.78 14.89 5.26
C GLY A 13 -9.79 13.91 5.84
N TRP A 14 -9.06 13.26 4.95
CA TRP A 14 -8.12 12.20 5.29
C TRP A 14 -6.85 12.36 4.48
N ALA A 15 -5.74 11.95 5.05
CA ALA A 15 -4.45 12.01 4.37
C ALA A 15 -3.86 10.62 4.25
N VAL A 16 -3.17 10.37 3.15
CA VAL A 16 -2.38 9.16 2.96
C VAL A 16 -0.92 9.56 2.89
N ARG A 17 -0.12 8.98 3.77
CA ARG A 17 1.31 9.24 3.85
C ARG A 17 2.04 7.94 3.60
N SER A 18 3.08 8.01 2.78
CA SER A 18 3.80 6.81 2.39
C SER A 18 5.30 7.06 2.47
N ASP A 19 6.03 6.01 2.87
CA ASP A 19 7.48 6.03 2.82
C ASP A 19 7.96 6.34 1.41
N GLY A 20 8.95 7.21 1.32
CA GLY A 20 9.54 7.53 0.02
C GLY A 20 8.82 8.60 -0.76
N PHE A 21 7.66 9.05 -0.30
CA PHE A 21 6.94 10.15 -0.93
C PHE A 21 6.99 11.38 -0.06
N VAL A 22 7.17 12.52 -0.69
CA VAL A 22 7.17 13.80 0.02
C VAL A 22 5.74 14.34 0.00
N GLY A 23 5.24 14.68 1.19
CA GLY A 23 3.91 15.25 1.33
C GLY A 23 2.83 14.20 1.46
N ASP A 24 1.63 14.67 1.72
CA ASP A 24 0.48 13.82 1.96
C ASP A 24 -0.49 13.94 0.79
N MET A 25 -1.12 12.81 0.44
CA MET A 25 -2.24 12.85 -0.49
C MET A 25 -3.52 13.05 0.30
N MET A 26 -4.35 14.00 -0.13
CA MET A 26 -5.56 14.37 0.61
C MET A 26 -6.79 13.81 -0.07
N PHE A 27 -7.73 13.32 0.74
CA PHE A 27 -8.98 12.74 0.26
C PHE A 27 -10.13 13.25 1.12
N LEU A 28 -11.34 13.29 0.53
CA LEU A 28 -12.51 13.77 1.23
C LEU A 28 -13.14 12.72 2.13
N SER A 29 -12.86 11.43 1.88
CA SER A 29 -13.45 10.37 2.70
C SER A 29 -12.39 9.34 3.06
N GLY A 30 -12.64 8.67 4.19
CA GLY A 30 -11.78 7.58 4.61
C GLY A 30 -11.76 6.44 3.60
N ALA A 31 -12.91 6.15 2.99
CA ALA A 31 -12.97 5.07 2.00
C ALA A 31 -12.09 5.36 0.80
N LYS A 32 -12.08 6.61 0.33
CA LYS A 32 -11.22 6.98 -0.80
C LYS A 32 -9.75 6.92 -0.41
N ALA A 33 -9.43 7.36 0.81
CA ALA A 33 -8.06 7.30 1.30
C ALA A 33 -7.58 5.85 1.42
N GLU A 34 -8.42 4.97 1.96
CA GLU A 34 -8.07 3.56 2.07
C GLU A 34 -7.84 2.93 0.71
N ARG A 35 -8.69 3.28 -0.25
CA ARG A 35 -8.56 2.75 -1.60
C ARG A 35 -7.24 3.18 -2.24
N ALA A 36 -6.87 4.43 -2.03
CA ALA A 36 -5.60 4.95 -2.52
C ALA A 36 -4.42 4.23 -1.86
N ALA A 37 -4.52 4.02 -0.54
CA ALA A 37 -3.48 3.30 0.18
C ALA A 37 -3.31 1.87 -0.34
N GLN A 38 -4.44 1.20 -0.64
CA GLN A 38 -4.39 -0.15 -1.19
C GLN A 38 -3.73 -0.20 -2.56
N ARG A 39 -4.00 0.81 -3.40
CA ARG A 39 -3.33 0.88 -4.71
C ARG A 39 -1.84 1.07 -4.57
N LEU A 40 -1.41 1.89 -3.61
CA LEU A 40 0.01 2.06 -3.34
C LEU A 40 0.63 0.75 -2.87
N ALA A 41 -0.05 0.07 -1.95
CA ALA A 41 0.45 -1.20 -1.43
C ALA A 41 0.56 -2.23 -2.54
N ASP A 42 -0.44 -2.28 -3.43
CA ASP A 42 -0.41 -3.21 -4.56
C ASP A 42 0.76 -2.91 -5.49
N ALA A 43 1.00 -1.62 -5.76
CA ALA A 43 2.12 -1.24 -6.62
C ALA A 43 3.45 -1.64 -6.00
N MET A 44 3.61 -1.42 -4.69
CA MET A 44 4.81 -1.83 -3.98
C MET A 44 4.99 -3.34 -4.02
N ALA A 45 3.90 -4.08 -3.80
CA ALA A 45 3.96 -5.55 -3.83
C ALA A 45 4.39 -6.06 -5.20
N ARG A 46 3.86 -5.45 -6.26
CA ARG A 46 4.23 -5.86 -7.62
C ARG A 46 5.69 -5.54 -7.93
N SER A 47 6.26 -4.53 -7.28
CA SER A 47 7.67 -4.22 -7.45
C SER A 47 8.58 -5.01 -6.51
N GLY A 48 8.00 -5.94 -5.73
CA GLY A 48 8.80 -6.83 -4.88
C GLY A 48 8.95 -6.36 -3.45
N GLU A 49 8.14 -5.39 -3.01
CA GLU A 49 8.21 -4.87 -1.65
C GLU A 49 6.92 -5.14 -0.90
N SER A 50 7.06 -5.58 0.35
CA SER A 50 5.90 -5.70 1.23
C SER A 50 5.50 -4.31 1.72
N ALA A 51 4.21 -4.12 1.96
CA ALA A 51 3.69 -2.86 2.47
C ALA A 51 2.75 -3.12 3.62
N GLU A 52 2.79 -2.24 4.61
CA GLU A 52 1.85 -2.27 5.72
C GLU A 52 1.02 -0.99 5.68
N ILE A 53 -0.31 -1.15 5.68
CA ILE A 53 -1.23 -0.02 5.75
C ILE A 53 -1.73 0.08 7.17
N ARG A 54 -1.56 1.25 7.77
CA ARG A 54 -2.09 1.56 9.09
C ARG A 54 -3.14 2.63 8.96
N ILE A 55 -4.28 2.39 9.56
CA ILE A 55 -5.37 3.38 9.59
C ILE A 55 -5.46 3.89 11.01
N LEU A 56 -5.27 5.18 11.18
CA LEU A 56 -5.25 5.80 12.51
C LEU A 56 -6.52 6.59 12.75
N LEU A 57 -6.90 6.67 14.01
CA LEU A 57 -7.98 7.54 14.47
C LEU A 57 -7.39 8.87 14.94
N ARG A 58 -8.29 9.81 15.25
CA ARG A 58 -7.86 11.16 15.64
C ARG A 58 -7.00 11.17 16.88
N ASP A 59 -7.21 10.22 17.78
CA ASP A 59 -6.42 10.12 19.01
C ASP A 59 -5.11 9.37 18.81
N GLY A 60 -4.81 8.97 17.58
CA GLY A 60 -3.58 8.24 17.28
C GLY A 60 -3.71 6.74 17.42
N ALA A 61 -4.85 6.23 17.87
CA ALA A 61 -5.06 4.80 17.99
C ALA A 61 -5.12 4.16 16.60
N VAL A 62 -4.63 2.94 16.50
CA VAL A 62 -4.67 2.18 15.24
C VAL A 62 -6.04 1.53 15.12
N ALA A 63 -6.81 1.96 14.14
CA ALA A 63 -8.13 1.38 13.86
C ALA A 63 -8.03 0.14 12.98
N GLY A 64 -6.99 0.07 12.15
CA GLY A 64 -6.80 -1.07 11.28
C GLY A 64 -5.35 -1.18 10.85
N ARG A 65 -4.94 -2.41 10.54
CA ARG A 65 -3.60 -2.68 10.06
C ARG A 65 -3.68 -3.81 9.06
N PHE A 66 -3.14 -3.58 7.87
CA PHE A 66 -3.21 -4.56 6.79
C PHE A 66 -1.82 -4.73 6.20
N LEU A 67 -1.40 -5.98 6.05
CA LEU A 67 -0.12 -6.29 5.42
C LEU A 67 -0.37 -6.79 4.01
N ARG A 68 0.28 -6.14 3.06
CA ARG A 68 0.29 -6.59 1.66
C ARG A 68 1.66 -7.16 1.37
N PRO A 69 1.81 -8.49 1.36
CA PRO A 69 3.11 -9.10 1.12
C PRO A 69 3.61 -8.82 -0.29
N ALA A 70 4.92 -8.75 -0.43
CA ALA A 70 5.54 -8.64 -1.74
C ALA A 70 5.14 -9.82 -2.60
N GLU A 71 4.88 -9.55 -3.88
CA GLU A 71 4.60 -10.63 -4.80
C GLU A 71 5.91 -11.32 -5.17
N PRO A 72 5.89 -12.65 -5.35
CA PRO A 72 7.10 -13.33 -5.77
C PRO A 72 7.55 -12.79 -7.12
N ARG A 73 8.85 -12.59 -7.25
CA ARG A 73 9.40 -12.22 -8.54
C ARG A 73 9.49 -13.47 -9.39
N VAL A 74 8.77 -13.45 -10.48
CA VAL A 74 8.90 -14.51 -11.46
C VAL A 74 10.06 -14.11 -12.34
N ILE A 75 11.21 -14.76 -12.15
CA ILE A 75 12.35 -14.61 -13.04
C ILE A 75 12.17 -15.70 -14.09
N SER A 76 11.74 -15.37 -15.19
CA SER A 76 11.45 -16.37 -16.20
C SER A 76 12.70 -16.69 -16.97
N ASP A 77 12.55 -16.91 -16.79
CA ASP A 77 12.57 -17.36 -17.34
C ASP A 77 12.31 -18.15 -17.69
N ASP A 78 12.49 -18.16 -17.64
CA ASP A 78 12.02 -18.76 -17.79
C ASP A 78 11.34 -19.25 -17.93
N ARG A 79 11.28 -19.31 -18.01
CA ARG A 79 10.47 -19.70 -18.14
C ARG A 79 9.80 -20.17 -18.36
N SER A 80 9.89 -20.36 -18.44
CA SER A 80 9.09 -20.79 -18.71
C SER A 80 8.49 -21.17 -18.88
N PRO A 81 8.56 -21.54 -19.07
CA PRO A 81 7.71 -22.00 -19.37
C PRO A 81 6.95 -22.15 -19.49
N GLU A 82 6.72 -21.95 -19.53
CA GLU A 82 5.89 -22.03 -19.86
C GLU A 82 5.16 -22.08 -20.12
N GLU A 83 5.38 -22.05 -20.27
CA GLU A 83 4.74 -22.10 -20.81
C GLU A 83 4.20 -22.47 -21.03
N PRO A 84 4.46 -22.60 -21.24
CA PRO A 84 3.91 -23.00 -21.63
C PRO A 84 3.56 -23.23 -22.01
N ARG A 85 3.77 -23.26 -22.27
CA ARG A 85 3.40 -23.35 -22.77
C ARG A 85 3.02 -23.78 -23.27
N SER A 86 3.34 -23.72 -23.46
CA SER A 86 2.89 -24.10 -23.84
C SER A 86 2.65 -24.35 -24.10
#